data_dd0f2fd9eb71592976d0fce817d6944a
#
_entry.id   dd0f2fd9eb71592976d0fce817d6944a
#
_cell.length_a   1.000
_cell.length_b   1.000
_cell.length_c   1.000
_cell.angle_alpha   90.00
_cell.angle_beta   90.00
_cell.angle_gamma   90.00
#
_symmetry.space_group_name_H-M   'P 1'
#
loop_
_entity.id
_entity.type
_entity.pdbx_description
1 polymer ?
#
loop_
_entity_poly.entity_id
_entity_poly.type
_entity_poly.pdbx_seq_one_letter_code
_entity_poly.pdbx_strand_id
1 'polypeptide(L)'
;MSRLLEFFLGSILMTVLAISLMIFSVLHYILSVGSIDDCAWHSSAKTWVDSNGDGRMNNGERPLSEVEIHIDDVQNQLIDVGWPTSTDKNGDARLNALVLMLGCSDVIFEVYTNAPEGYRITTKPRIEVNRDVLGSLDTENVYYFGFTPDK
;
A
#
# COMPACT_ATOMS: atom_id res chain seq x y z
N MET A 1 -64.47 -23.49 3.19
CA MET A 1 -63.51 -23.16 2.14
C MET A 1 -62.73 -21.83 2.42
N SER A 2 -63.31 -20.92 3.20
CA SER A 2 -62.65 -19.62 3.49
C SER A 2 -61.46 -19.70 4.48
N ARG A 3 -61.55 -20.49 5.56
CA ARG A 3 -60.49 -20.55 6.61
C ARG A 3 -59.19 -21.19 6.11
N LEU A 4 -59.23 -22.13 5.19
CA LEU A 4 -58.05 -22.72 4.59
C LEU A 4 -57.30 -21.70 3.69
N LEU A 5 -58.03 -20.88 2.95
CA LEU A 5 -57.47 -19.84 2.11
C LEU A 5 -56.79 -18.73 2.95
N GLU A 6 -57.40 -18.32 4.07
CA GLU A 6 -56.84 -17.37 5.00
C GLU A 6 -55.53 -17.87 5.63
N PHE A 7 -55.48 -19.15 5.98
CA PHE A 7 -54.29 -19.80 6.54
C PHE A 7 -53.13 -19.82 5.51
N PHE A 8 -53.46 -20.19 4.26
CA PHE A 8 -52.45 -20.19 3.19
C PHE A 8 -51.96 -18.79 2.86
N LEU A 9 -52.85 -17.80 2.77
CA LEU A 9 -52.46 -16.40 2.55
C LEU A 9 -51.59 -15.85 3.69
N GLY A 10 -51.95 -16.14 4.94
CA GLY A 10 -51.15 -15.74 6.12
C GLY A 10 -49.75 -16.36 6.12
N SER A 11 -49.65 -17.65 5.76
CA SER A 11 -48.36 -18.36 5.66
C SER A 11 -47.48 -17.78 4.56
N ILE A 12 -48.02 -17.47 3.38
CA ILE A 12 -47.29 -16.85 2.27
C ILE A 12 -46.84 -15.46 2.66
N LEU A 13 -47.68 -14.67 3.32
CA LEU A 13 -47.33 -13.31 3.76
C LEU A 13 -46.16 -13.33 4.76
N MET A 14 -46.19 -14.27 5.73
CA MET A 14 -45.13 -14.40 6.71
C MET A 14 -43.79 -14.85 6.09
N THR A 15 -43.83 -15.75 5.10
CA THR A 15 -42.61 -16.15 4.39
C THR A 15 -42.03 -15.05 3.55
N VAL A 16 -42.86 -14.28 2.86
CA VAL A 16 -42.39 -13.10 2.09
C VAL A 16 -41.79 -12.05 3.00
N LEU A 17 -42.40 -11.80 4.16
CA LEU A 17 -41.87 -10.84 5.15
C LEU A 17 -40.53 -11.30 5.70
N ALA A 18 -40.38 -12.59 6.04
CA ALA A 18 -39.12 -13.13 6.54
C ALA A 18 -37.99 -13.05 5.51
N ILE A 19 -38.28 -13.37 4.24
CA ILE A 19 -37.31 -13.24 3.15
C ILE A 19 -36.91 -11.78 2.93
N SER A 20 -37.87 -10.86 2.96
CA SER A 20 -37.61 -9.43 2.83
C SER A 20 -36.71 -8.88 3.95
N LEU A 21 -36.94 -9.28 5.20
CA LEU A 21 -36.10 -8.92 6.33
C LEU A 21 -34.69 -9.50 6.22
N MET A 22 -34.57 -10.72 5.72
CA MET A 22 -33.28 -11.36 5.50
C MET A 22 -32.47 -10.64 4.42
N ILE A 23 -33.10 -10.32 3.29
CA ILE A 23 -32.48 -9.53 2.21
C ILE A 23 -32.07 -8.15 2.72
N PHE A 24 -32.93 -7.47 3.47
CA PHE A 24 -32.62 -6.17 4.04
C PHE A 24 -31.44 -6.21 5.01
N SER A 25 -31.37 -7.25 5.86
CA SER A 25 -30.24 -7.43 6.79
C SER A 25 -28.94 -7.70 6.05
N VAL A 26 -28.94 -8.53 5.01
CA VAL A 26 -27.77 -8.81 4.19
C VAL A 26 -27.34 -7.55 3.44
N LEU A 27 -28.29 -6.83 2.85
CA LEU A 27 -27.98 -5.57 2.15
C LEU A 27 -27.43 -4.51 3.10
N HIS A 28 -28.01 -4.38 4.29
CA HIS A 28 -27.52 -3.47 5.32
C HIS A 28 -26.12 -3.87 5.79
N TYR A 29 -25.85 -5.17 5.94
CA TYR A 29 -24.52 -5.67 6.28
C TYR A 29 -23.49 -5.36 5.18
N ILE A 30 -23.83 -5.57 3.91
CA ILE A 30 -22.96 -5.24 2.77
C ILE A 30 -22.71 -3.73 2.67
N LEU A 31 -23.72 -2.91 2.96
CA LEU A 31 -23.58 -1.46 2.93
C LEU A 31 -22.89 -0.89 4.18
N SER A 32 -22.92 -1.62 5.30
CA SER A 32 -22.24 -1.23 6.55
C SER A 32 -20.82 -1.78 6.67
N VAL A 33 -20.47 -2.82 5.93
CA VAL A 33 -19.08 -3.16 5.64
C VAL A 33 -18.62 -2.07 4.69
N GLY A 34 -18.12 -0.99 5.28
CA GLY A 34 -17.73 0.23 4.61
C GLY A 34 -16.95 -0.04 3.33
N SER A 35 -16.98 0.91 2.42
CA SER A 35 -16.16 0.90 1.22
C SER A 35 -14.85 0.16 1.53
N ILE A 36 -14.52 -0.82 0.71
CA ILE A 36 -13.15 -1.34 0.68
C ILE A 36 -12.33 -0.12 0.30
N ASP A 37 -11.93 0.66 1.29
CA ASP A 37 -10.97 1.72 1.09
C ASP A 37 -9.73 0.99 0.60
N ASP A 38 -9.31 1.32 -0.61
CA ASP A 38 -8.07 0.83 -1.17
C ASP A 38 -6.96 1.27 -0.23
N CYS A 39 -6.53 0.35 0.64
CA CYS A 39 -5.42 0.58 1.55
C CYS A 39 -4.12 0.57 0.75
N ALA A 40 -4.05 1.44 -0.25
CA ALA A 40 -2.87 1.60 -1.08
C ALA A 40 -1.88 2.54 -0.37
N TRP A 41 -0.65 2.10 -0.28
CA TRP A 41 0.46 2.94 0.14
C TRP A 41 1.17 3.49 -1.10
N HIS A 42 1.33 4.81 -1.13
CA HIS A 42 2.04 5.51 -2.18
C HIS A 42 3.16 6.32 -1.57
N SER A 43 4.34 6.25 -2.18
CA SER A 43 5.49 7.02 -1.76
C SER A 43 6.44 7.22 -2.93
N SER A 44 7.61 7.79 -2.68
CA SER A 44 8.66 7.95 -3.68
C SER A 44 10.03 7.68 -3.09
N ALA A 45 10.97 7.32 -3.95
CA ALA A 45 12.38 7.28 -3.61
C ALA A 45 13.16 8.29 -4.45
N LYS A 46 14.25 8.79 -3.90
CA LYS A 46 15.18 9.72 -4.53
C LYS A 46 16.58 9.17 -4.44
N THR A 47 17.25 9.08 -5.58
CA THR A 47 18.65 8.62 -5.66
C THR A 47 19.55 9.69 -6.25
N TRP A 48 20.77 9.79 -5.71
CA TRP A 48 21.76 10.76 -6.18
C TRP A 48 23.19 10.26 -6.03
N VAL A 49 24.10 10.89 -6.77
CA VAL A 49 25.54 10.71 -6.59
C VAL A 49 26.02 11.60 -5.45
N ASP A 50 26.24 10.98 -4.31
CA ASP A 50 26.81 11.60 -3.12
C ASP A 50 28.33 11.78 -3.31
N SER A 51 28.71 12.94 -3.85
CA SER A 51 30.08 13.21 -4.28
C SER A 51 31.05 13.41 -3.12
N ASN A 52 30.55 13.85 -1.98
CA ASN A 52 31.32 14.08 -0.77
C ASN A 52 31.24 12.94 0.25
N GLY A 53 30.30 11.98 0.06
CA GLY A 53 30.13 10.81 0.90
C GLY A 53 29.51 11.09 2.27
N ASP A 54 28.77 12.21 2.42
CA ASP A 54 28.20 12.62 3.70
C ASP A 54 26.80 12.03 3.97
N GLY A 55 26.22 11.30 3.00
CA GLY A 55 24.89 10.69 3.09
C GLY A 55 23.75 11.70 3.04
N ARG A 56 24.00 12.92 2.58
CA ARG A 56 23.01 13.99 2.44
C ARG A 56 22.97 14.48 1.00
N MET A 57 21.78 14.74 0.51
CA MET A 57 21.62 15.32 -0.81
C MET A 57 21.93 16.83 -0.74
N ASN A 58 23.04 17.24 -1.35
CA ASN A 58 23.53 18.62 -1.35
C ASN A 58 23.27 19.31 -2.70
N ASN A 59 23.26 20.66 -2.68
CA ASN A 59 23.18 21.43 -3.91
C ASN A 59 24.39 21.15 -4.83
N GLY A 60 24.08 20.80 -6.09
CA GLY A 60 25.10 20.50 -7.09
C GLY A 60 25.40 18.99 -7.24
N GLU A 61 24.84 18.15 -6.39
CA GLU A 61 24.90 16.71 -6.58
C GLU A 61 23.92 16.27 -7.66
N ARG A 62 24.38 15.37 -8.51
CA ARG A 62 23.59 14.92 -9.65
C ARG A 62 22.68 13.76 -9.26
N PRO A 63 21.47 13.68 -9.85
CA PRO A 63 20.64 12.49 -9.69
C PRO A 63 21.33 11.24 -10.26
N LEU A 64 20.98 10.07 -9.72
CA LEU A 64 21.41 8.78 -10.22
C LEU A 64 20.18 8.02 -10.75
N SER A 65 20.16 7.74 -12.04
CA SER A 65 19.07 7.00 -12.70
C SER A 65 19.35 5.49 -12.71
N GLU A 66 18.31 4.71 -13.06
CA GLU A 66 18.38 3.27 -13.26
C GLU A 66 18.77 2.48 -11.98
N VAL A 67 18.55 3.05 -10.82
CA VAL A 67 18.69 2.37 -9.54
C VAL A 67 17.40 1.65 -9.22
N GLU A 68 17.47 0.34 -8.95
CA GLU A 68 16.31 -0.46 -8.56
C GLU A 68 16.00 -0.24 -7.08
N ILE A 69 14.74 0.13 -6.81
CA ILE A 69 14.18 0.25 -5.48
C ILE A 69 13.17 -0.87 -5.27
N HIS A 70 13.26 -1.54 -4.15
CA HIS A 70 12.48 -2.72 -3.79
C HIS A 70 11.67 -2.46 -2.53
N ILE A 71 10.56 -3.19 -2.40
CA ILE A 71 9.79 -3.30 -1.16
C ILE A 71 9.93 -4.75 -0.68
N ASP A 72 10.32 -4.94 0.58
CA ASP A 72 10.45 -6.25 1.22
C ASP A 72 9.39 -6.39 2.31
N ASP A 73 8.41 -7.26 2.06
CA ASP A 73 7.32 -7.55 2.99
C ASP A 73 7.69 -8.77 3.84
N VAL A 74 8.59 -8.57 4.80
CA VAL A 74 9.10 -9.65 5.68
C VAL A 74 7.98 -10.35 6.45
N GLN A 75 6.86 -9.68 6.71
CA GLN A 75 5.75 -10.22 7.48
C GLN A 75 4.61 -10.78 6.61
N ASN A 76 4.73 -10.68 5.29
CA ASN A 76 3.73 -11.12 4.33
C ASN A 76 2.33 -10.50 4.57
N GLN A 77 2.32 -9.19 4.84
CA GLN A 77 1.14 -8.40 5.13
C GLN A 77 0.60 -7.65 3.91
N LEU A 78 1.41 -7.55 2.86
CA LEU A 78 1.04 -6.87 1.61
C LEU A 78 0.53 -7.90 0.61
N ILE A 79 -0.45 -7.54 -0.22
CA ILE A 79 -0.93 -8.39 -1.32
C ILE A 79 -0.02 -8.24 -2.52
N ASP A 80 0.34 -7.00 -2.79
CA ASP A 80 1.12 -6.62 -3.94
C ASP A 80 2.14 -5.57 -3.50
N VAL A 81 3.40 -5.92 -3.62
CA VAL A 81 4.52 -5.02 -3.35
C VAL A 81 4.99 -4.29 -4.61
N GLY A 82 4.27 -4.50 -5.73
CA GLY A 82 4.73 -4.03 -7.03
C GLY A 82 6.03 -4.72 -7.48
N TRP A 83 6.41 -4.46 -8.70
CA TRP A 83 7.72 -4.85 -9.23
C TRP A 83 8.77 -3.85 -8.74
N PRO A 84 10.04 -4.26 -8.66
CA PRO A 84 11.13 -3.31 -8.44
C PRO A 84 10.98 -2.13 -9.40
N THR A 85 11.06 -0.93 -8.87
CA THR A 85 10.91 0.29 -9.66
C THR A 85 12.27 0.92 -9.86
N SER A 86 12.65 1.18 -11.11
CA SER A 86 13.90 1.88 -11.41
C SER A 86 13.71 3.39 -11.36
N THR A 87 14.72 4.09 -10.87
CA THR A 87 14.71 5.55 -10.85
C THR A 87 14.87 6.14 -12.25
N ASP A 88 14.17 7.23 -12.49
CA ASP A 88 14.20 7.99 -13.74
C ASP A 88 15.46 8.85 -13.86
N LYS A 89 15.54 9.64 -14.96
CA LYS A 89 16.65 10.57 -15.22
C LYS A 89 16.85 11.66 -14.14
N ASN A 90 15.83 11.90 -13.32
CA ASN A 90 15.90 12.84 -12.20
C ASN A 90 16.26 12.11 -10.89
N GLY A 91 16.44 10.81 -10.90
CA GLY A 91 16.67 9.99 -9.73
C GLY A 91 15.41 9.69 -8.93
N ASP A 92 14.22 9.86 -9.53
CA ASP A 92 12.95 9.66 -8.85
C ASP A 92 12.35 8.28 -9.21
N ALA A 93 11.84 7.57 -8.21
CA ALA A 93 11.05 6.36 -8.38
C ALA A 93 9.73 6.47 -7.60
N ARG A 94 8.64 5.99 -8.18
CA ARG A 94 7.35 5.88 -7.49
C ARG A 94 7.23 4.51 -6.86
N LEU A 95 6.80 4.50 -5.61
CA LEU A 95 6.61 3.28 -4.82
C LEU A 95 5.14 3.09 -4.52
N ASN A 96 4.65 1.88 -4.70
CA ASN A 96 3.27 1.52 -4.41
C ASN A 96 3.25 0.16 -3.72
N ALA A 97 2.42 0.03 -2.70
CA ALA A 97 2.11 -1.24 -2.09
C ALA A 97 0.60 -1.31 -1.80
N LEU A 98 0.02 -2.49 -1.97
CA LEU A 98 -1.38 -2.73 -1.68
C LEU A 98 -1.50 -3.61 -0.44
N VAL A 99 -2.23 -3.11 0.55
CA VAL A 99 -2.54 -3.85 1.77
C VAL A 99 -3.95 -4.41 1.65
N LEU A 100 -4.11 -5.73 1.71
CA LEU A 100 -5.42 -6.37 1.75
C LEU A 100 -5.79 -6.74 3.17
N MET A 101 -6.57 -5.90 3.81
CA MET A 101 -7.30 -6.34 5.00
C MET A 101 -8.66 -5.66 5.04
N LEU A 102 -9.64 -6.32 5.67
CA LEU A 102 -10.86 -5.69 6.13
C LEU A 102 -10.49 -4.65 7.21
N GLY A 103 -10.38 -3.41 6.78
CA GLY A 103 -9.82 -2.32 7.57
C GLY A 103 -8.29 -2.28 7.40
N CYS A 104 -7.79 -1.15 6.96
CA CYS A 104 -6.37 -0.91 6.79
C CYS A 104 -5.66 -1.10 8.13
N SER A 105 -5.00 -2.23 8.35
CA SER A 105 -4.23 -2.52 9.56
C SER A 105 -2.81 -1.95 9.45
N ASP A 106 -2.18 -1.74 10.59
CA ASP A 106 -0.77 -1.37 10.63
C ASP A 106 0.06 -2.43 9.93
N VAL A 107 0.93 -2.01 9.04
CA VAL A 107 1.83 -2.88 8.30
C VAL A 107 3.26 -2.41 8.47
N ILE A 108 4.17 -3.37 8.56
CA ILE A 108 5.61 -3.12 8.66
C ILE A 108 6.27 -3.80 7.47
N PHE A 109 6.98 -3.03 6.67
CA PHE A 109 7.76 -3.51 5.53
C PHE A 109 9.03 -2.68 5.39
N GLU A 110 9.92 -3.07 4.49
CA GLU A 110 11.15 -2.34 4.24
C GLU A 110 11.18 -1.81 2.81
N VAL A 111 11.63 -0.58 2.63
CA VAL A 111 12.07 -0.04 1.34
C VAL A 111 13.57 -0.16 1.27
N TYR A 112 14.10 -0.82 0.24
CA TYR A 112 15.53 -1.02 0.12
C TYR A 112 16.04 -0.89 -1.31
N THR A 113 17.34 -0.72 -1.42
CA THR A 113 18.06 -0.76 -2.69
C THR A 113 19.43 -1.42 -2.52
N ASN A 114 19.95 -1.93 -3.61
CA ASN A 114 21.33 -2.40 -3.69
C ASN A 114 22.17 -1.37 -4.44
N ALA A 115 23.46 -1.29 -4.14
CA ALA A 115 24.33 -0.41 -4.89
C ALA A 115 24.46 -0.90 -6.34
N PRO A 116 24.25 -0.02 -7.34
CA PRO A 116 24.54 -0.35 -8.74
C PRO A 116 26.02 -0.66 -8.95
N GLU A 117 26.34 -1.35 -10.02
CA GLU A 117 27.73 -1.66 -10.37
C GLU A 117 28.60 -0.37 -10.43
N GLY A 118 29.76 -0.41 -9.80
CA GLY A 118 30.68 0.74 -9.72
C GLY A 118 30.30 1.80 -8.70
N TYR A 119 29.33 1.52 -7.84
CA TYR A 119 28.92 2.42 -6.76
C TYR A 119 28.86 1.71 -5.42
N ARG A 120 29.02 2.45 -4.34
CA ARG A 120 28.71 2.03 -2.97
C ARG A 120 27.68 2.98 -2.38
N ILE A 121 26.82 2.43 -1.54
CA ILE A 121 25.77 3.20 -0.88
C ILE A 121 26.36 4.00 0.29
N THR A 122 25.94 5.26 0.45
CA THR A 122 26.41 6.16 1.53
C THR A 122 25.34 6.41 2.60
N THR A 123 24.10 6.07 2.28
CA THR A 123 22.96 6.13 3.22
C THR A 123 22.63 4.75 3.76
N LYS A 124 21.57 4.64 4.56
CA LYS A 124 21.03 3.33 4.96
C LYS A 124 20.47 2.61 3.73
N PRO A 125 20.90 1.37 3.43
CA PRO A 125 20.42 0.62 2.28
C PRO A 125 18.98 0.09 2.46
N ARG A 126 18.50 -0.03 3.71
CA ARG A 126 17.17 -0.49 4.08
C ARG A 126 16.54 0.47 5.08
N ILE A 127 15.28 0.81 4.84
CA ILE A 127 14.51 1.73 5.67
C ILE A 127 13.20 1.03 6.02
N GLU A 128 12.99 0.79 7.32
CA GLU A 128 11.74 0.25 7.81
C GLU A 128 10.63 1.30 7.68
N VAL A 129 9.50 0.87 7.13
CA VAL A 129 8.27 1.64 7.02
C VAL A 129 7.29 1.02 8.01
N ASN A 130 7.01 1.72 9.08
CA ASN A 130 5.95 1.38 10.01
C ASN A 130 4.80 2.34 9.75
N ARG A 131 3.69 1.82 9.25
CA ARG A 131 2.53 2.63 8.92
C ARG A 131 1.40 2.34 9.87
N ASP A 132 1.04 3.36 10.62
CA ASP A 132 -0.25 3.46 11.31
C ASP A 132 -1.30 3.87 10.27
N VAL A 133 -2.16 2.94 9.90
CA VAL A 133 -3.03 3.03 8.71
C VAL A 133 -4.29 3.83 8.96
N LEU A 134 -4.52 4.29 10.15
CA LEU A 134 -5.69 5.09 10.51
C LEU A 134 -5.52 6.56 10.12
N GLY A 135 -5.53 6.87 8.83
CA GLY A 135 -6.05 8.15 8.37
C GLY A 135 -5.10 9.17 7.78
N SER A 136 -3.86 8.85 7.48
CA SER A 136 -3.00 9.75 6.72
C SER A 136 -2.51 9.05 5.46
N LEU A 137 -3.05 9.44 4.33
CA LEU A 137 -2.39 9.30 3.04
C LEU A 137 -1.09 10.12 3.14
N ASP A 138 -0.09 9.59 3.82
CA ASP A 138 1.21 10.21 3.92
C ASP A 138 1.94 9.98 2.58
N THR A 139 1.45 10.72 1.58
CA THR A 139 1.92 10.70 0.20
C THR A 139 3.26 11.43 0.03
N GLU A 140 3.88 11.88 1.13
CA GLU A 140 5.04 12.77 1.07
C GLU A 140 6.33 12.19 1.66
N ASN A 141 6.35 10.95 2.11
CA ASN A 141 7.61 10.35 2.54
C ASN A 141 8.46 10.01 1.32
N VAL A 142 9.54 10.74 1.15
CA VAL A 142 10.56 10.46 0.15
C VAL A 142 11.69 9.66 0.80
N TYR A 143 12.01 8.48 0.25
CA TYR A 143 13.12 7.65 0.71
C TYR A 143 14.39 8.01 -0.05
N TYR A 144 15.43 8.39 0.66
CA TYR A 144 16.66 8.94 0.10
C TYR A 144 17.79 7.92 0.11
N PHE A 145 18.40 7.68 -1.07
CA PHE A 145 19.53 6.75 -1.24
C PHE A 145 20.68 7.44 -1.99
N GLY A 146 21.75 7.70 -1.27
CA GLY A 146 22.97 8.30 -1.81
C GLY A 146 24.01 7.24 -2.19
N PHE A 147 24.71 7.50 -3.28
CA PHE A 147 25.71 6.59 -3.84
C PHE A 147 26.99 7.34 -4.19
N THR A 148 28.13 6.80 -3.83
CA THR A 148 29.42 7.32 -4.27
C THR A 148 30.11 6.31 -5.19
N PRO A 149 30.81 6.73 -6.27
CA PRO A 149 31.55 5.83 -7.11
C PRO A 149 32.58 5.02 -6.32
N ASP A 150 32.72 3.75 -6.64
CA ASP A 150 33.84 2.93 -6.15
C ASP A 150 35.14 3.48 -6.73
N LYS A 151 36.19 3.50 -5.91
CA LYS A 151 37.51 3.97 -6.30
C LYS A 151 38.32 2.84 -6.95
#